data_192d53d1770d946fa5754a657f56175f
#
_entry.id   192d53d1770d946fa5754a657f56175f
#
_cell.length_a   1.000
_cell.length_b   1.000
_cell.length_c   1.000
_cell.angle_alpha   90.00
_cell.angle_beta   90.00
_cell.angle_gamma   90.00
#
_symmetry.space_group_name_H-M   'P 1'
#
loop_
_entity.id
_entity.type
_entity.pdbx_description
1 polymer ?
#
loop_
_entity_poly.entity_id
_entity_poly.type
_entity_poly.pdbx_seq_one_letter_code
_entity_poly.pdbx_strand_id
1 'polypeptide(L)'
;MRGQDSSCRLRRPEWQSVAAGIVVFLATAAFGQVVQQTVPQLEGPTPSMETGAAKPLPKWIVDDQRRMRAYPDQPPVIPHSIEGYELSVKANRCLSCHKREFTQDSGAPMISVTHYMTRDGQMIADVSPRRYFCTACHVPQADTQPLVPNAFKDMSELGFKPAGSE
;
A
#
# COMPACT_ATOMS: atom_id res chain seq x y z
N MET A 1 -89.28 -47.49 6.05
CA MET A 1 -88.83 -46.34 6.87
C MET A 1 -87.40 -46.01 6.46
N ARG A 2 -87.19 -44.90 5.71
CA ARG A 2 -85.90 -44.47 5.22
C ARG A 2 -85.47 -43.28 6.05
N GLY A 3 -84.34 -43.42 6.77
CA GLY A 3 -83.69 -42.34 7.45
C GLY A 3 -82.84 -41.52 6.40
N GLN A 4 -83.13 -40.24 6.30
CA GLN A 4 -82.31 -39.31 5.55
C GLN A 4 -81.23 -38.75 6.45
N ASP A 5 -80.01 -39.07 6.11
CA ASP A 5 -78.80 -38.51 6.76
C ASP A 5 -78.44 -37.19 6.07
N SER A 6 -78.73 -36.06 6.74
CA SER A 6 -78.45 -34.72 6.28
C SER A 6 -77.08 -34.31 6.79
N SER A 7 -76.03 -34.66 6.10
CA SER A 7 -74.68 -34.16 6.37
C SER A 7 -74.58 -32.68 6.01
N CYS A 8 -74.66 -31.82 6.99
CA CYS A 8 -74.40 -30.37 6.86
C CYS A 8 -72.90 -30.11 6.57
N ARG A 9 -72.57 -29.93 5.31
CA ARG A 9 -71.21 -29.45 4.96
C ARG A 9 -71.13 -27.96 5.24
N LEU A 10 -70.40 -27.61 6.29
CA LEU A 10 -70.00 -26.25 6.56
C LEU A 10 -69.09 -25.77 5.41
N ARG A 11 -69.60 -24.90 4.59
CA ARG A 11 -68.79 -24.17 3.58
C ARG A 11 -67.84 -23.28 4.35
N ARG A 12 -66.53 -23.52 4.25
CA ARG A 12 -65.51 -22.59 4.73
C ARG A 12 -65.63 -21.31 3.93
N PRO A 13 -65.69 -20.14 4.56
CA PRO A 13 -65.80 -18.87 3.83
C PRO A 13 -64.57 -18.67 2.97
N GLU A 14 -64.76 -18.29 1.69
CA GLU A 14 -63.75 -18.09 0.67
C GLU A 14 -62.67 -17.07 1.08
N TRP A 15 -62.99 -16.17 2.00
CA TRP A 15 -62.05 -15.18 2.52
C TRP A 15 -60.87 -15.79 3.26
N GLN A 16 -61.01 -17.01 3.83
CA GLN A 16 -59.87 -17.69 4.47
C GLN A 16 -58.85 -18.17 3.45
N SER A 17 -59.25 -18.51 2.25
CA SER A 17 -58.37 -18.90 1.19
C SER A 17 -57.61 -17.69 0.59
N VAL A 18 -58.28 -16.53 0.53
CA VAL A 18 -57.65 -15.28 0.07
C VAL A 18 -56.64 -14.78 1.10
N ALA A 19 -56.99 -14.86 2.40
CA ALA A 19 -56.06 -14.44 3.48
C ALA A 19 -54.79 -15.32 3.49
N ALA A 20 -54.95 -16.66 3.32
CA ALA A 20 -53.80 -17.57 3.24
C ALA A 20 -52.91 -17.28 2.02
N GLY A 21 -53.50 -16.95 0.89
CA GLY A 21 -52.76 -16.59 -0.35
C GLY A 21 -51.95 -15.31 -0.20
N ILE A 22 -52.52 -14.28 0.47
CA ILE A 22 -51.82 -13.01 0.74
C ILE A 22 -50.66 -13.21 1.70
N VAL A 23 -50.82 -14.03 2.74
CA VAL A 23 -49.74 -14.31 3.71
C VAL A 23 -48.59 -15.06 3.03
N VAL A 24 -48.87 -16.03 2.15
CA VAL A 24 -47.82 -16.74 1.39
C VAL A 24 -47.13 -15.81 0.43
N PHE A 25 -47.84 -14.89 -0.24
CA PHE A 25 -47.26 -13.94 -1.15
C PHE A 25 -46.38 -12.90 -0.45
N LEU A 26 -46.79 -12.44 0.73
CA LEU A 26 -45.97 -11.52 1.53
C LEU A 26 -44.76 -12.23 2.14
N ALA A 27 -44.84 -13.49 2.50
CA ALA A 27 -43.71 -14.28 2.99
C ALA A 27 -42.66 -14.52 1.90
N THR A 28 -43.06 -14.78 0.65
CA THR A 28 -42.14 -14.95 -0.48
C THR A 28 -41.45 -13.63 -0.89
N ALA A 29 -42.13 -12.49 -0.75
CA ALA A 29 -41.55 -11.18 -0.98
C ALA A 29 -40.47 -10.82 0.08
N ALA A 30 -40.61 -11.32 1.30
CA ALA A 30 -39.62 -11.11 2.37
C ALA A 30 -38.31 -11.92 2.16
N PHE A 31 -38.38 -13.07 1.48
CA PHE A 31 -37.19 -13.87 1.16
C PHE A 31 -36.47 -13.42 -0.12
N GLY A 32 -37.03 -12.48 -0.85
CA GLY A 32 -36.47 -11.91 -2.08
C GLY A 32 -35.47 -10.75 -1.82
N GLN A 33 -35.06 -10.49 -0.61
CA GLN A 33 -33.90 -9.66 -0.36
C GLN A 33 -32.65 -10.47 -0.74
N VAL A 34 -32.35 -10.45 -2.03
CA VAL A 34 -31.03 -10.76 -2.53
C VAL A 34 -30.07 -9.98 -1.63
N VAL A 35 -29.28 -10.69 -0.85
CA VAL A 35 -28.07 -10.12 -0.25
C VAL A 35 -27.30 -9.59 -1.45
N GLN A 36 -27.44 -8.30 -1.68
CA GLN A 36 -26.60 -7.59 -2.62
C GLN A 36 -25.21 -7.74 -2.04
N GLN A 37 -24.52 -8.82 -2.44
CA GLN A 37 -23.09 -8.92 -2.19
C GLN A 37 -22.54 -7.68 -2.84
N THR A 38 -22.22 -6.71 -2.01
CA THR A 38 -21.38 -5.60 -2.43
C THR A 38 -20.07 -6.24 -2.85
N VAL A 39 -19.95 -6.54 -4.13
CA VAL A 39 -18.66 -6.87 -4.71
C VAL A 39 -17.78 -5.69 -4.28
N PRO A 40 -16.69 -5.93 -3.54
CA PRO A 40 -15.80 -4.86 -3.16
C PRO A 40 -15.41 -4.13 -4.45
N GLN A 41 -15.87 -2.91 -4.60
CA GLN A 41 -15.50 -2.10 -5.74
C GLN A 41 -14.03 -1.79 -5.55
N LEU A 42 -13.17 -2.37 -6.38
CA LEU A 42 -11.74 -2.09 -6.38
C LEU A 42 -11.43 -0.61 -6.63
N GLU A 43 -12.41 0.12 -7.13
CA GLU A 43 -12.34 1.54 -7.50
C GLU A 43 -12.76 2.49 -6.36
N GLY A 44 -13.20 1.96 -5.21
CA GLY A 44 -13.71 2.77 -4.11
C GLY A 44 -15.11 3.35 -4.36
N PRO A 45 -15.55 4.34 -3.55
CA PRO A 45 -16.91 4.90 -3.62
C PRO A 45 -17.13 5.89 -4.77
N THR A 46 -16.08 6.32 -5.44
CA THR A 46 -16.17 7.32 -6.52
C THR A 46 -16.32 6.59 -7.86
N PRO A 47 -17.30 6.96 -8.70
CA PRO A 47 -17.43 6.42 -10.05
C PRO A 47 -16.14 6.63 -10.86
N SER A 48 -15.74 5.62 -11.66
CA SER A 48 -14.48 5.62 -12.42
C SER A 48 -14.33 6.78 -13.42
N MET A 49 -15.47 7.39 -13.81
CA MET A 49 -15.49 8.54 -14.72
C MET A 49 -15.47 9.90 -14.00
N GLU A 50 -15.52 9.90 -12.67
CA GLU A 50 -15.41 11.12 -11.87
C GLU A 50 -13.99 11.27 -11.35
N THR A 51 -13.32 12.34 -11.76
CA THR A 51 -12.03 12.71 -11.19
C THR A 51 -12.27 13.52 -9.93
N GLY A 52 -11.95 12.94 -8.78
CA GLY A 52 -11.89 13.72 -7.53
C GLY A 52 -10.81 14.80 -7.61
N ALA A 53 -10.99 15.88 -6.86
CA ALA A 53 -9.95 16.89 -6.74
C ALA A 53 -8.64 16.25 -6.26
N ALA A 54 -7.53 16.51 -6.98
CA ALA A 54 -6.22 16.03 -6.58
C ALA A 54 -5.86 16.62 -5.21
N LYS A 55 -5.39 15.74 -4.31
CA LYS A 55 -4.81 16.21 -3.04
C LYS A 55 -3.57 17.04 -3.33
N PRO A 56 -3.31 18.10 -2.55
CA PRO A 56 -2.07 18.84 -2.69
C PRO A 56 -0.88 17.90 -2.49
N LEU A 57 0.17 18.10 -3.30
CA LEU A 57 1.41 17.33 -3.14
C LEU A 57 1.98 17.57 -1.74
N PRO A 58 2.38 16.51 -1.02
CA PRO A 58 3.01 16.67 0.28
C PRO A 58 4.33 17.41 0.13
N LYS A 59 4.66 18.25 1.11
CA LYS A 59 5.95 18.93 1.17
C LYS A 59 7.07 17.92 1.43
N TRP A 60 8.23 18.15 0.82
CA TRP A 60 9.43 17.37 1.12
C TRP A 60 10.00 17.78 2.49
N ILE A 61 10.50 16.81 3.23
CA ILE A 61 11.28 17.05 4.44
C ILE A 61 12.69 17.37 4.00
N VAL A 62 13.15 18.58 4.28
CA VAL A 62 14.47 19.11 3.87
C VAL A 62 15.16 19.77 5.06
N ASP A 63 15.21 19.08 6.18
CA ASP A 63 15.72 19.55 7.46
C ASP A 63 17.19 19.20 7.71
N ASP A 64 17.86 18.57 6.76
CA ASP A 64 19.25 18.07 6.83
C ASP A 64 19.49 17.10 8.01
N GLN A 65 18.44 16.53 8.59
CA GLN A 65 18.56 15.60 9.70
C GLN A 65 18.66 14.16 9.20
N ARG A 66 19.76 13.50 9.56
CA ARG A 66 19.94 12.07 9.27
C ARG A 66 18.90 11.24 10.00
N ARG A 67 18.10 10.48 9.27
CA ARG A 67 17.09 9.58 9.82
C ARG A 67 17.70 8.23 10.21
N MET A 68 17.16 7.65 11.27
CA MET A 68 17.48 6.27 11.65
C MET A 68 17.01 5.29 10.56
N ARG A 69 17.79 4.26 10.34
CA ARG A 69 17.40 3.14 9.46
C ARG A 69 16.44 2.24 10.22
N ALA A 70 15.43 1.70 9.52
CA ALA A 70 14.54 0.69 10.08
C ALA A 70 15.19 -0.71 10.12
N TYR A 71 16.23 -0.93 9.30
CA TYR A 71 17.03 -2.17 9.28
C TYR A 71 18.46 -1.85 8.79
N PRO A 72 19.46 -2.70 9.12
CA PRO A 72 20.87 -2.38 8.90
C PRO A 72 21.26 -2.01 7.47
N ASP A 73 20.72 -2.72 6.48
CA ASP A 73 21.05 -2.53 5.06
C ASP A 73 20.15 -1.53 4.34
N GLN A 74 19.25 -0.86 5.06
CA GLN A 74 18.39 0.16 4.47
C GLN A 74 19.25 1.31 3.91
N PRO A 75 19.06 1.70 2.64
CA PRO A 75 19.66 2.91 2.10
C PRO A 75 19.18 4.12 2.91
N PRO A 76 20.09 5.01 3.38
CA PRO A 76 19.68 6.22 4.05
C PRO A 76 18.77 7.07 3.17
N VAL A 77 17.75 7.67 3.76
CA VAL A 77 16.88 8.63 3.07
C VAL A 77 17.62 9.94 2.82
N ILE A 78 17.20 10.69 1.80
CA ILE A 78 17.77 11.98 1.46
C ILE A 78 17.11 13.05 2.34
N PRO A 79 17.88 13.74 3.23
CA PRO A 79 17.32 14.74 4.15
C PRO A 79 17.31 16.16 3.60
N HIS A 80 17.86 16.40 2.43
CA HIS A 80 17.95 17.71 1.78
C HIS A 80 17.21 17.75 0.46
N SER A 81 16.98 18.94 -0.08
CA SER A 81 16.37 19.09 -1.40
C SER A 81 17.29 18.55 -2.50
N ILE A 82 16.70 17.87 -3.45
CA ILE A 82 17.34 17.44 -4.70
C ILE A 82 16.67 18.08 -5.91
N GLU A 83 15.89 19.12 -5.70
CA GLU A 83 15.23 19.85 -6.77
C GLU A 83 16.28 20.45 -7.72
N GLY A 84 16.10 20.24 -9.02
CA GLY A 84 17.03 20.66 -10.04
C GLY A 84 18.34 19.86 -10.13
N TYR A 85 18.49 18.76 -9.37
CA TYR A 85 19.68 17.91 -9.48
C TYR A 85 19.64 17.08 -10.75
N GLU A 86 20.66 17.23 -11.59
CA GLU A 86 20.83 16.36 -12.73
C GLU A 86 21.35 14.98 -12.30
N LEU A 87 20.64 13.93 -12.73
CA LEU A 87 21.05 12.56 -12.59
C LEU A 87 20.83 11.83 -13.91
N SER A 88 21.86 11.84 -14.75
CA SER A 88 21.88 11.25 -16.08
C SER A 88 23.11 10.36 -16.26
N VAL A 89 23.23 9.66 -17.37
CA VAL A 89 24.43 8.85 -17.67
C VAL A 89 25.69 9.72 -17.84
N LYS A 90 25.55 11.03 -18.07
CA LYS A 90 26.63 11.96 -18.29
C LYS A 90 26.93 12.85 -17.09
N ALA A 91 25.98 13.01 -16.19
CA ALA A 91 26.10 13.87 -15.02
C ALA A 91 25.40 13.25 -13.82
N ASN A 92 26.03 13.35 -12.66
CA ASN A 92 25.47 12.91 -11.39
C ASN A 92 25.80 13.94 -10.32
N ARG A 93 24.82 14.81 -10.05
CA ARG A 93 24.97 15.89 -9.07
C ARG A 93 25.24 15.39 -7.65
N CYS A 94 24.75 14.21 -7.28
CA CYS A 94 24.98 13.63 -5.95
C CYS A 94 26.48 13.38 -5.72
N LEU A 95 27.19 12.89 -6.72
CA LEU A 95 28.61 12.56 -6.61
C LEU A 95 29.49 13.81 -6.46
N SER A 96 29.04 14.98 -6.90
CA SER A 96 29.82 16.23 -6.72
C SER A 96 30.03 16.62 -5.25
N CYS A 97 29.25 16.03 -4.33
CA CYS A 97 29.40 16.24 -2.91
C CYS A 97 29.75 14.95 -2.14
N HIS A 98 29.11 13.81 -2.55
CA HIS A 98 29.20 12.56 -1.80
C HIS A 98 30.33 11.62 -2.23
N LYS A 99 30.99 11.87 -3.36
CA LYS A 99 32.15 11.08 -3.77
C LYS A 99 33.33 11.36 -2.83
N ARG A 100 34.15 10.35 -2.54
CA ARG A 100 35.27 10.41 -1.60
C ARG A 100 36.12 11.68 -1.76
N GLU A 101 36.35 12.10 -3.00
CA GLU A 101 37.24 13.23 -3.33
C GLU A 101 36.66 14.58 -2.89
N PHE A 102 35.34 14.68 -2.74
CA PHE A 102 34.64 15.95 -2.51
C PHE A 102 33.99 16.07 -1.11
N THR A 103 33.99 15.00 -0.32
CA THR A 103 33.29 14.99 0.97
C THR A 103 33.95 15.93 2.00
N GLN A 104 35.24 16.13 1.93
CA GLN A 104 35.96 17.02 2.84
C GLN A 104 35.53 18.47 2.64
N ASP A 105 35.42 18.91 1.40
CA ASP A 105 35.08 20.30 1.06
C ASP A 105 33.58 20.57 1.16
N SER A 106 32.75 19.57 0.80
CA SER A 106 31.30 19.68 0.82
C SER A 106 30.66 19.45 2.20
N GLY A 107 31.38 18.80 3.13
CA GLY A 107 30.84 18.35 4.40
C GLY A 107 29.81 17.21 4.29
N ALA A 108 29.56 16.70 3.07
CA ALA A 108 28.62 15.64 2.83
C ALA A 108 29.16 14.28 3.31
N PRO A 109 28.32 13.38 3.83
CA PRO A 109 28.74 12.03 4.19
C PRO A 109 29.22 11.27 2.94
N MET A 110 30.38 10.62 3.04
CA MET A 110 30.93 9.80 1.97
C MET A 110 30.05 8.57 1.70
N ILE A 111 29.88 8.23 0.43
CA ILE A 111 29.23 6.97 0.04
C ILE A 111 30.03 5.78 0.56
N SER A 112 29.32 4.73 0.99
CA SER A 112 29.96 3.55 1.57
C SER A 112 30.80 2.77 0.57
N VAL A 113 31.76 2.01 1.07
CA VAL A 113 32.66 1.15 0.29
C VAL A 113 31.90 0.22 -0.67
N THR A 114 30.70 -0.22 -0.30
CA THR A 114 29.85 -1.11 -1.12
C THR A 114 29.43 -0.49 -2.45
N HIS A 115 29.50 0.85 -2.58
CA HIS A 115 29.22 1.55 -3.82
C HIS A 115 30.38 1.46 -4.84
N TYR A 116 31.56 1.07 -4.39
CA TYR A 116 32.76 0.86 -5.20
C TYR A 116 33.01 -0.62 -5.48
N MET A 117 32.03 -1.48 -5.28
CA MET A 117 32.18 -2.92 -5.48
C MET A 117 31.39 -3.40 -6.68
N THR A 118 31.99 -4.30 -7.45
CA THR A 118 31.30 -5.08 -8.49
C THR A 118 30.32 -6.07 -7.84
N ARG A 119 29.54 -6.75 -8.68
CA ARG A 119 28.63 -7.81 -8.21
C ARG A 119 29.40 -9.02 -7.63
N ASP A 120 30.60 -9.25 -8.11
CA ASP A 120 31.51 -10.32 -7.68
C ASP A 120 32.37 -9.93 -6.47
N GLY A 121 32.05 -8.77 -5.86
CA GLY A 121 32.75 -8.29 -4.63
C GLY A 121 34.10 -7.62 -4.89
N GLN A 122 34.50 -7.40 -6.14
CA GLN A 122 35.77 -6.73 -6.45
C GLN A 122 35.66 -5.22 -6.27
N MET A 123 36.67 -4.60 -5.64
CA MET A 123 36.77 -3.15 -5.53
C MET A 123 37.21 -2.53 -6.85
N ILE A 124 36.56 -1.44 -7.22
CA ILE A 124 36.89 -0.64 -8.41
C ILE A 124 37.19 0.82 -8.01
N ALA A 125 37.87 1.53 -8.88
CA ALA A 125 38.38 2.88 -8.59
C ALA A 125 37.26 3.93 -8.49
N ASP A 126 36.15 3.73 -9.22
CA ASP A 126 35.02 4.65 -9.23
C ASP A 126 33.74 3.96 -8.81
N VAL A 127 32.66 4.75 -8.71
CA VAL A 127 31.34 4.23 -8.33
C VAL A 127 30.88 3.15 -9.31
N SER A 128 30.48 2.02 -8.79
CA SER A 128 30.00 0.91 -9.60
C SER A 128 28.79 1.33 -10.45
N PRO A 129 28.73 0.98 -11.75
CA PRO A 129 27.61 1.34 -12.62
C PRO A 129 26.24 0.98 -12.06
N ARG A 130 26.14 -0.14 -11.33
CA ARG A 130 24.90 -0.59 -10.66
C ARG A 130 24.48 0.29 -9.48
N ARG A 131 25.36 1.16 -8.99
CA ARG A 131 25.14 2.08 -7.86
C ARG A 131 25.16 3.55 -8.30
N TYR A 132 25.23 3.80 -9.60
CA TYR A 132 25.38 5.14 -10.13
C TYR A 132 24.11 5.98 -10.02
N PHE A 133 22.93 5.39 -10.21
CA PHE A 133 21.65 6.07 -10.10
C PHE A 133 21.17 6.07 -8.63
N CYS A 134 21.61 7.05 -7.88
CA CYS A 134 21.43 7.13 -6.43
C CYS A 134 19.96 7.07 -6.00
N THR A 135 19.08 7.77 -6.73
CA THR A 135 17.64 7.84 -6.40
C THR A 135 16.87 6.54 -6.65
N ALA A 136 17.50 5.54 -7.28
CA ALA A 136 16.91 4.19 -7.37
C ALA A 136 16.85 3.48 -6.00
N CYS A 137 17.67 3.90 -5.03
CA CYS A 137 17.71 3.34 -3.70
C CYS A 137 17.55 4.39 -2.59
N HIS A 138 18.09 5.60 -2.80
CA HIS A 138 17.98 6.71 -1.86
C HIS A 138 16.83 7.62 -2.28
N VAL A 139 15.88 7.82 -1.40
CA VAL A 139 14.67 8.60 -1.68
C VAL A 139 14.51 9.76 -0.71
N PRO A 140 14.01 10.92 -1.17
CA PRO A 140 13.58 11.97 -0.27
C PRO A 140 12.33 11.53 0.48
N GLN A 141 12.06 12.16 1.62
CA GLN A 141 10.88 11.91 2.42
C GLN A 141 9.85 13.02 2.22
N ALA A 142 8.59 12.64 2.15
CA ALA A 142 7.48 13.57 2.15
C ALA A 142 6.88 13.70 3.55
N ASP A 143 6.46 14.90 3.91
CA ASP A 143 5.71 15.18 5.15
C ASP A 143 4.26 14.72 4.95
N THR A 144 4.05 13.43 5.11
CA THR A 144 2.74 12.79 4.95
C THR A 144 2.53 11.72 6.00
N GLN A 145 1.27 11.57 6.42
CA GLN A 145 0.90 10.49 7.33
C GLN A 145 0.79 9.17 6.56
N PRO A 146 1.40 8.09 7.02
CA PRO A 146 1.22 6.78 6.41
C PRO A 146 -0.25 6.34 6.55
N LEU A 147 -0.78 5.70 5.50
CA LEU A 147 -2.16 5.17 5.51
C LEU A 147 -2.33 4.03 6.52
N VAL A 148 -1.26 3.30 6.79
CA VAL A 148 -1.22 2.22 7.77
C VAL A 148 0.07 2.31 8.58
N PRO A 149 0.08 1.91 9.85
CA PRO A 149 1.29 1.84 10.65
C PRO A 149 2.31 0.89 10.01
N ASN A 150 3.60 1.23 10.14
CA ASN A 150 4.65 0.30 9.74
C ASN A 150 4.77 -0.84 10.77
N ALA A 151 4.42 -2.04 10.36
CA ALA A 151 4.55 -3.25 11.16
C ALA A 151 5.73 -4.14 10.71
N PHE A 152 6.61 -3.62 9.84
CA PHE A 152 7.78 -4.36 9.38
C PHE A 152 8.73 -4.65 10.55
N LYS A 153 9.17 -5.90 10.62
CA LYS A 153 10.25 -6.37 11.49
C LYS A 153 11.33 -6.99 10.62
N ASP A 154 12.57 -6.63 10.86
CA ASP A 154 13.66 -7.23 10.12
C ASP A 154 14.00 -8.65 10.63
N MET A 155 14.83 -9.37 9.88
CA MET A 155 15.22 -10.74 10.23
C MET A 155 15.92 -10.83 11.57
N SER A 156 16.68 -9.81 11.97
CA SER A 156 17.40 -9.79 13.26
C SER A 156 16.42 -9.60 14.43
N GLU A 157 15.39 -8.80 14.28
CA GLU A 157 14.32 -8.64 15.26
C GLU A 157 13.48 -9.92 15.44
N LEU A 158 13.39 -10.73 14.38
CA LEU A 158 12.74 -12.02 14.39
C LEU A 158 13.65 -13.14 14.95
N GLY A 159 14.87 -12.81 15.38
CA GLY A 159 15.82 -13.76 15.97
C GLY A 159 16.65 -14.54 14.95
N PHE A 160 16.58 -14.19 13.67
CA PHE A 160 17.43 -14.81 12.66
C PHE A 160 18.79 -14.12 12.64
N LYS A 161 19.87 -14.90 12.80
CA LYS A 161 21.24 -14.40 12.63
C LYS A 161 21.68 -14.62 11.18
N PRO A 162 22.37 -13.64 10.55
CA PRO A 162 22.98 -13.83 9.25
C PRO A 162 23.98 -14.98 9.29
N ALA A 163 24.04 -15.80 8.25
CA ALA A 163 25.05 -16.83 8.12
C ALA A 163 26.45 -16.17 8.12
N GLY A 164 27.32 -16.54 9.10
CA GLY A 164 28.67 -16.00 9.24
C GLY A 164 28.85 -14.91 10.30
N SER A 165 27.88 -14.67 11.17
CA SER A 165 28.00 -13.77 12.34
C SER A 165 28.34 -14.54 13.63
N GLU A 166 29.38 -15.40 13.61
CA GLU A 166 30.02 -15.91 14.83
C GLU A 166 31.15 -15.00 15.26
#